data_d9e78aaf9fe3e00f243d497d0c83680b
#
_entry.id   d9e78aaf9fe3e00f243d497d0c83680b
#
_cell.length_a   1.000
_cell.length_b   1.000
_cell.length_c   1.000
_cell.angle_alpha   90.00
_cell.angle_beta   90.00
_cell.angle_gamma   90.00
#
_symmetry.space_group_name_H-M   'P 1'
#
loop_
_entity.id
_entity.type
_entity.pdbx_description
1 polymer ?
#
loop_
_entity_poly.entity_id
_entity_poly.type
_entity_poly.pdbx_seq_one_letter_code
_entity_poly.pdbx_strand_id
1 'polypeptide(L)'
;MIYPISIGNYSSQWNFTFLAYNNLRNDFYCLSKGIFKKDDFLHHKKDIFLKFKDELLKSKCEKVVISSEHLSSRIQDLSEIKRIRKILYLLGFKKIKIIVYIREQTSDMISSFSTTLKSGAIGNIQANSKKYFKGYHKLLLLKWQQIFG
;
A
#
# COMPACT_ATOMS: atom_id res chain seq x y z
N MET A 1 18.89 9.02 6.80
CA MET A 1 17.60 8.31 6.59
C MET A 1 16.52 9.33 6.25
N ILE A 2 15.69 9.05 5.26
CA ILE A 2 14.56 9.92 4.87
C ILE A 2 13.23 9.15 4.94
N TYR A 3 12.16 9.85 5.27
CA TYR A 3 10.77 9.44 5.12
C TYR A 3 10.15 10.32 4.02
N PRO A 4 10.03 9.83 2.78
CA PRO A 4 9.60 10.67 1.65
C PRO A 4 8.16 11.16 1.80
N ILE A 5 7.93 12.44 1.53
CA ILE A 5 6.61 13.08 1.58
C ILE A 5 5.94 13.16 0.20
N SER A 6 6.70 13.07 -0.89
CA SER A 6 6.15 13.07 -2.25
C SER A 6 5.25 11.87 -2.55
N ILE A 7 5.46 10.76 -1.84
CA ILE A 7 4.68 9.53 -1.99
C ILE A 7 3.54 9.40 -0.96
N GLY A 8 3.23 10.47 -0.23
CA GLY A 8 2.14 10.50 0.74
C GLY A 8 2.26 11.65 1.72
N ASN A 9 1.95 11.37 2.98
CA ASN A 9 2.11 12.30 4.09
C ASN A 9 2.77 11.59 5.27
N TYR A 10 2.97 12.28 6.38
CA TYR A 10 3.63 11.70 7.57
C TYR A 10 2.84 10.54 8.22
N SER A 11 1.53 10.44 8.00
CA SER A 11 0.71 9.37 8.57
C SER A 11 0.59 8.15 7.64
N SER A 12 0.64 8.35 6.32
CA SER A 12 0.51 7.25 5.35
C SER A 12 1.04 7.64 3.97
N GLN A 13 1.89 6.80 3.42
CA GLN A 13 2.43 6.97 2.08
C GLN A 13 1.56 6.26 1.03
N TRP A 14 0.29 6.67 0.91
CA TRP A 14 -0.68 6.04 0.02
C TRP A 14 -0.34 6.18 -1.47
N ASN A 15 0.27 7.30 -1.86
CA ASN A 15 0.73 7.50 -3.25
C ASN A 15 1.69 6.38 -3.68
N PHE A 16 2.54 5.87 -2.77
CA PHE A 16 3.41 4.73 -3.07
C PHE A 16 2.61 3.46 -3.37
N THR A 17 1.57 3.18 -2.57
CA THR A 17 0.65 2.06 -2.82
C THR A 17 -0.04 2.20 -4.17
N PHE A 18 -0.48 3.41 -4.51
CA PHE A 18 -1.12 3.69 -5.81
C PHE A 18 -0.18 3.41 -7.00
N LEU A 19 1.12 3.67 -6.87
CA LEU A 19 2.10 3.32 -7.92
C LEU A 19 2.07 1.83 -8.29
N ALA A 20 1.74 0.96 -7.33
CA ALA A 20 1.69 -0.48 -7.54
C ALA A 20 0.44 -0.96 -8.27
N TYR A 21 -0.66 -0.23 -8.28
CA TYR A 21 -1.91 -0.66 -8.89
C TYR A 21 -1.72 -1.06 -10.36
N ASN A 22 -2.30 -2.18 -10.75
CA ASN A 22 -2.27 -2.65 -12.14
C ASN A 22 -3.21 -1.82 -13.01
N ASN A 23 -4.39 -1.52 -12.50
CA ASN A 23 -5.47 -0.86 -13.23
C ASN A 23 -6.08 0.26 -12.38
N LEU A 24 -6.79 1.16 -13.06
CA LEU A 24 -7.67 2.13 -12.40
C LEU A 24 -8.69 1.39 -11.53
N ARG A 25 -8.89 1.89 -10.31
CA ARG A 25 -9.83 1.34 -9.34
C ARG A 25 -10.89 2.38 -8.99
N ASN A 26 -12.10 1.91 -8.75
CA ASN A 26 -13.16 2.74 -8.17
C ASN A 26 -13.03 2.70 -6.63
N ASP A 27 -11.94 3.25 -6.10
CA ASP A 27 -11.68 3.30 -4.68
C ASP A 27 -11.58 4.75 -4.19
N PHE A 28 -11.61 4.92 -2.86
CA PHE A 28 -11.56 6.24 -2.24
C PHE A 28 -10.36 7.08 -2.71
N TYR A 29 -9.21 6.46 -2.97
CA TYR A 29 -8.03 7.20 -3.43
C TYR A 29 -8.28 7.81 -4.81
N CYS A 30 -8.69 7.00 -5.78
CA CYS A 30 -8.95 7.47 -7.15
C CYS A 30 -10.06 8.53 -7.17
N LEU A 31 -11.14 8.30 -6.42
CA LEU A 31 -12.26 9.25 -6.32
C LEU A 31 -11.82 10.59 -5.70
N SER A 32 -11.07 10.57 -4.60
CA SER A 32 -10.59 11.78 -3.92
C SER A 32 -9.60 12.60 -4.75
N LYS A 33 -8.94 11.97 -5.73
CA LYS A 33 -8.00 12.62 -6.66
C LYS A 33 -8.63 12.97 -8.01
N GLY A 34 -9.92 12.69 -8.20
CA GLY A 34 -10.60 12.95 -9.48
C GLY A 34 -10.09 12.07 -10.63
N ILE A 35 -9.57 10.87 -10.32
CA ILE A 35 -9.00 9.96 -11.31
C ILE A 35 -10.09 9.01 -11.79
N PHE A 36 -10.71 9.32 -12.93
CA PHE A 36 -11.83 8.56 -13.48
C PHE A 36 -11.50 7.86 -14.80
N LYS A 37 -10.42 8.26 -15.47
CA LYS A 37 -10.02 7.73 -16.76
C LYS A 37 -8.63 7.09 -16.69
N LYS A 38 -8.37 6.20 -17.64
CA LYS A 38 -7.08 5.49 -17.74
C LYS A 38 -5.92 6.45 -17.97
N ASP A 39 -6.11 7.50 -18.73
CA ASP A 39 -5.05 8.47 -19.00
C ASP A 39 -4.70 9.29 -17.77
N ASP A 40 -5.69 9.73 -16.99
CA ASP A 40 -5.49 10.40 -15.71
C ASP A 40 -4.73 9.48 -14.74
N PHE A 41 -5.10 8.20 -14.71
CA PHE A 41 -4.43 7.19 -13.89
C PHE A 41 -2.95 7.03 -14.25
N LEU A 42 -2.63 6.93 -15.53
CA LEU A 42 -1.25 6.81 -15.99
C LEU A 42 -0.45 8.09 -15.77
N HIS A 43 -1.05 9.25 -16.03
CA HIS A 43 -0.45 10.55 -15.78
C HIS A 43 -0.12 10.74 -14.31
N HIS A 44 -1.07 10.48 -13.42
CA HIS A 44 -0.88 10.61 -11.98
C HIS A 44 0.20 9.67 -11.44
N LYS A 45 0.29 8.42 -11.92
CA LYS A 45 1.39 7.51 -11.60
C LYS A 45 2.75 8.05 -12.01
N LYS A 46 2.85 8.59 -13.22
CA LYS A 46 4.09 9.19 -13.73
C LYS A 46 4.51 10.39 -12.87
N ASP A 47 3.58 11.25 -12.52
CA ASP A 47 3.83 12.42 -11.68
C ASP A 47 4.35 12.02 -10.29
N ILE A 48 3.68 11.08 -9.60
CA ILE A 48 4.14 10.57 -8.31
C ILE A 48 5.55 9.98 -8.42
N PHE A 49 5.80 9.15 -9.44
CA PHE A 49 7.10 8.51 -9.62
C PHE A 49 8.22 9.53 -9.83
N LEU A 50 7.98 10.56 -10.65
CA LEU A 50 8.96 11.61 -10.91
C LEU A 50 9.24 12.46 -9.67
N LYS A 51 8.20 12.85 -8.92
CA LYS A 51 8.34 13.58 -7.66
C LYS A 51 9.12 12.77 -6.63
N PHE A 52 8.84 11.49 -6.52
CA PHE A 52 9.55 10.60 -5.61
C PHE A 52 11.02 10.45 -5.99
N LYS A 53 11.30 10.24 -7.28
CA LYS A 53 12.68 10.16 -7.79
C LYS A 53 13.46 11.45 -7.52
N ASP A 54 12.86 12.61 -7.77
CA ASP A 54 13.49 13.92 -7.52
C ASP A 54 13.78 14.14 -6.03
N GLU A 55 12.82 13.81 -5.15
CA GLU A 55 13.02 13.89 -3.69
C GLU A 55 14.17 13.00 -3.22
N LEU A 56 14.27 11.77 -3.74
CA LEU A 56 15.37 10.86 -3.41
C LEU A 56 16.73 11.42 -3.86
N LEU A 57 16.81 11.96 -5.07
CA LEU A 57 18.05 12.54 -5.60
C LEU A 57 18.53 13.75 -4.78
N LYS A 58 17.59 14.58 -4.31
CA LYS A 58 17.88 15.75 -3.49
C LYS A 58 18.26 15.40 -2.05
N SER A 59 17.76 14.29 -1.53
CA SER A 59 17.90 13.94 -0.12
C SER A 59 19.30 13.55 0.31
N LYS A 60 20.14 13.06 -0.60
CA LYS A 60 21.48 12.48 -0.32
C LYS A 60 21.48 11.40 0.77
N CYS A 61 20.33 10.78 1.04
CA CYS A 61 20.16 9.82 2.12
C CYS A 61 20.37 8.38 1.63
N GLU A 62 21.18 7.63 2.35
CA GLU A 62 21.45 6.21 2.04
C GLU A 62 20.28 5.28 2.39
N LYS A 63 19.40 5.70 3.30
CA LYS A 63 18.29 4.88 3.80
C LYS A 63 16.97 5.60 3.64
N VAL A 64 15.97 4.86 3.13
CA VAL A 64 14.61 5.35 2.94
C VAL A 64 13.64 4.44 3.70
N VAL A 65 12.70 5.04 4.40
CA VAL A 65 11.60 4.33 5.06
C VAL A 65 10.32 4.63 4.29
N ILE A 66 9.61 3.58 3.89
CA ILE A 66 8.28 3.66 3.27
C ILE A 66 7.31 2.94 4.18
N SER A 67 6.28 3.64 4.63
CA SER A 67 5.26 3.09 5.54
C SER A 67 3.86 3.44 5.06
N SER A 68 3.05 2.41 4.84
CA SER A 68 1.65 2.57 4.52
C SER A 68 0.86 1.31 4.88
N GLU A 69 -0.21 1.46 5.64
CA GLU A 69 -1.15 0.37 5.93
C GLU A 69 -1.81 -0.17 4.64
N HIS A 70 -1.89 0.68 3.61
CA HIS A 70 -2.47 0.31 2.32
C HIS A 70 -1.63 -0.70 1.53
N LEU A 71 -0.35 -0.89 1.88
CA LEU A 71 0.48 -1.95 1.30
C LEU A 71 -0.04 -3.35 1.67
N SER A 72 -0.62 -3.49 2.87
CA SER A 72 -1.24 -4.76 3.30
C SER A 72 -2.70 -4.87 2.88
N SER A 73 -3.47 -3.79 3.00
CA SER A 73 -4.92 -3.82 2.77
C SER A 73 -5.32 -3.72 1.30
N ARG A 74 -4.51 -3.08 0.45
CA ARG A 74 -4.83 -2.79 -0.96
C ARG A 74 -4.00 -3.58 -1.96
N ILE A 75 -2.76 -3.96 -1.64
CA ILE A 75 -1.87 -4.71 -2.53
C ILE A 75 -2.00 -6.19 -2.22
N GLN A 76 -2.84 -6.88 -2.98
CA GLN A 76 -3.13 -8.29 -2.76
C GLN A 76 -2.66 -9.19 -3.91
N ASP A 77 -2.45 -8.60 -5.09
CA ASP A 77 -2.01 -9.32 -6.28
C ASP A 77 -0.48 -9.43 -6.33
N LEU A 78 -0.02 -10.62 -6.68
CA LEU A 78 1.42 -10.90 -6.84
C LEU A 78 2.08 -9.96 -7.86
N SER A 79 1.36 -9.62 -8.92
CA SER A 79 1.81 -8.70 -9.97
C SER A 79 2.04 -7.27 -9.46
N GLU A 80 1.21 -6.81 -8.52
CA GLU A 80 1.37 -5.50 -7.89
C GLU A 80 2.56 -5.48 -6.92
N ILE A 81 2.77 -6.57 -6.16
CA ILE A 81 3.96 -6.73 -5.31
C ILE A 81 5.23 -6.75 -6.17
N LYS A 82 5.23 -7.48 -7.30
CA LYS A 82 6.34 -7.46 -8.27
C LYS A 82 6.59 -6.04 -8.82
N ARG A 83 5.54 -5.28 -9.05
CA ARG A 83 5.66 -3.88 -9.50
C ARG A 83 6.32 -3.00 -8.45
N ILE A 84 5.98 -3.15 -7.15
CA ILE A 84 6.66 -2.46 -6.06
C ILE A 84 8.16 -2.74 -6.11
N ARG A 85 8.54 -4.02 -6.19
CA ARG A 85 9.95 -4.40 -6.30
C ARG A 85 10.62 -3.74 -7.51
N LYS A 86 9.98 -3.78 -8.69
CA LYS A 86 10.49 -3.16 -9.91
C LYS A 86 10.69 -1.65 -9.74
N ILE A 87 9.72 -0.94 -9.15
CA ILE A 87 9.81 0.50 -8.89
C ILE A 87 11.01 0.80 -8.00
N LEU A 88 11.18 0.06 -6.91
CA LEU A 88 12.29 0.25 -5.98
C LEU A 88 13.65 0.01 -6.67
N TYR A 89 13.78 -1.02 -7.50
CA TYR A 89 15.00 -1.25 -8.27
C TYR A 89 15.28 -0.14 -9.30
N LEU A 90 14.26 0.37 -9.99
CA LEU A 90 14.39 1.50 -10.91
C LEU A 90 14.84 2.80 -10.21
N LEU A 91 14.51 2.93 -8.92
CA LEU A 91 14.97 4.03 -8.07
C LEU A 91 16.36 3.79 -7.45
N GLY A 92 17.02 2.67 -7.78
CA GLY A 92 18.39 2.36 -7.36
C GLY A 92 18.52 1.61 -6.02
N PHE A 93 17.42 1.17 -5.40
CA PHE A 93 17.49 0.41 -4.16
C PHE A 93 17.98 -1.03 -4.40
N LYS A 94 19.17 -1.36 -3.87
CA LYS A 94 19.77 -2.69 -3.99
C LYS A 94 19.38 -3.61 -2.83
N LYS A 95 19.16 -3.06 -1.65
CA LYS A 95 18.78 -3.80 -0.43
C LYS A 95 17.42 -3.31 0.04
N ILE A 96 16.44 -4.19 0.08
CA ILE A 96 15.07 -3.90 0.49
C ILE A 96 14.74 -4.81 1.66
N LYS A 97 14.30 -4.23 2.78
CA LYS A 97 13.83 -4.96 3.96
C LYS A 97 12.34 -4.71 4.12
N ILE A 98 11.56 -5.76 4.10
CA ILE A 98 10.13 -5.70 4.40
C ILE A 98 9.93 -5.88 5.91
N ILE A 99 9.22 -4.96 6.53
CA ILE A 99 8.86 -5.00 7.94
C ILE A 99 7.35 -5.04 8.03
N VAL A 100 6.83 -6.01 8.76
CA VAL A 100 5.38 -6.19 8.95
C VAL A 100 5.07 -6.17 10.43
N TYR A 101 4.13 -5.34 10.82
CA TYR A 101 3.55 -5.36 12.16
C TYR A 101 2.25 -6.18 12.11
N ILE A 102 2.23 -7.27 12.85
CA ILE A 102 1.06 -8.14 12.96
C ILE A 102 0.38 -7.85 14.30
N ARG A 103 -0.91 -7.54 14.24
CA ARG A 103 -1.74 -7.43 15.42
C ARG A 103 -2.39 -8.79 15.71
N GLU A 104 -2.73 -9.04 16.96
CA GLU A 104 -3.52 -10.20 17.37
C GLU A 104 -4.85 -10.20 16.59
N GLN A 105 -5.26 -11.37 16.08
CA GLN A 105 -6.37 -11.48 15.12
C GLN A 105 -7.70 -11.00 15.66
N THR A 106 -8.01 -11.29 16.91
CA THR A 106 -9.28 -10.86 17.54
C THR A 106 -9.33 -9.34 17.68
N SER A 107 -8.22 -8.73 18.11
CA SER A 107 -8.10 -7.27 18.22
C SER A 107 -8.20 -6.57 16.86
N ASP A 108 -7.63 -7.17 15.82
CA ASP A 108 -7.71 -6.65 14.45
C ASP A 108 -9.14 -6.75 13.90
N MET A 109 -9.83 -7.87 14.18
CA MET A 109 -11.23 -8.08 13.80
C MET A 109 -12.16 -7.05 14.47
N ILE A 110 -12.01 -6.82 15.77
CA ILE A 110 -12.81 -5.84 16.53
C ILE A 110 -12.56 -4.43 15.99
N SER A 111 -11.31 -4.06 15.75
CA SER A 111 -10.93 -2.76 15.21
C SER A 111 -11.52 -2.53 13.80
N SER A 112 -11.44 -3.54 12.93
CA SER A 112 -11.99 -3.50 11.59
C SER A 112 -13.51 -3.39 11.61
N PHE A 113 -14.18 -4.12 12.47
CA PHE A 113 -15.63 -4.05 12.67
C PHE A 113 -16.06 -2.65 13.15
N SER A 114 -15.37 -2.11 14.16
CA SER A 114 -15.61 -0.74 14.64
C SER A 114 -15.48 0.30 13.51
N THR A 115 -14.47 0.17 12.68
CA THR A 115 -14.28 1.07 11.51
C THR A 115 -15.42 0.93 10.51
N THR A 116 -15.89 -0.28 10.27
CA THR A 116 -17.03 -0.56 9.37
C THR A 116 -18.31 0.09 9.89
N LEU A 117 -18.59 -0.01 11.19
CA LEU A 117 -19.74 0.67 11.80
C LEU A 117 -19.63 2.20 11.72
N LYS A 118 -18.46 2.76 11.98
CA LYS A 118 -18.21 4.21 11.89
C LYS A 118 -18.39 4.74 10.45
N SER A 119 -18.19 3.91 9.44
CA SER A 119 -18.44 4.25 8.04
C SER A 119 -19.91 4.12 7.61
N GLY A 120 -20.82 3.83 8.56
CA GLY A 120 -22.25 3.74 8.32
C GLY A 120 -22.73 2.38 7.79
N ALA A 121 -21.86 1.38 7.72
CA ALA A 121 -22.28 0.06 7.30
C ALA A 121 -23.01 -0.68 8.44
N ILE A 122 -24.13 -1.32 8.09
CA ILE A 122 -24.87 -2.21 8.99
C ILE A 122 -24.34 -3.62 8.77
N GLY A 123 -23.82 -4.27 9.79
CA GLY A 123 -23.26 -5.62 9.63
C GLY A 123 -23.12 -6.38 10.96
N ASN A 124 -22.97 -7.70 10.80
CA ASN A 124 -22.70 -8.60 11.92
C ASN A 124 -21.18 -8.88 12.01
N ILE A 125 -20.63 -8.89 13.20
CA ILE A 125 -19.22 -9.22 13.44
C ILE A 125 -18.83 -10.60 12.88
N GLN A 126 -19.75 -11.57 12.88
CA GLN A 126 -19.55 -12.91 12.32
C GLN A 126 -19.27 -12.90 10.79
N ALA A 127 -19.88 -11.99 10.04
CA ALA A 127 -19.63 -11.88 8.60
C ALA A 127 -18.21 -11.42 8.30
N ASN A 128 -17.66 -10.54 9.14
CA ASN A 128 -16.28 -10.09 9.04
C ASN A 128 -15.27 -11.15 9.53
N SER A 129 -15.64 -11.99 10.51
CA SER A 129 -14.76 -13.02 11.05
C SER A 129 -14.30 -14.03 10.00
N LYS A 130 -15.15 -14.42 9.03
CA LYS A 130 -14.81 -15.36 7.95
C LYS A 130 -13.60 -14.92 7.11
N LYS A 131 -13.37 -13.62 6.97
CA LYS A 131 -12.22 -13.07 6.25
C LYS A 131 -10.91 -13.29 7.03
N TYR A 132 -10.95 -13.13 8.34
CA TYR A 132 -9.76 -13.22 9.20
C TYR A 132 -9.39 -14.67 9.54
N PHE A 133 -10.38 -15.55 9.76
CA PHE A 133 -10.13 -16.96 10.05
C PHE A 133 -9.58 -17.77 8.88
N LYS A 134 -9.64 -17.27 7.64
CA LYS A 134 -9.11 -17.97 6.44
C LYS A 134 -7.61 -17.80 6.23
N GLY A 135 -6.84 -17.38 7.22
CA GLY A 135 -5.38 -17.24 7.09
C GLY A 135 -4.95 -16.09 6.15
N TYR A 136 -5.78 -15.06 6.04
CA TYR A 136 -5.54 -13.91 5.15
C TYR A 136 -4.14 -13.30 5.33
N HIS A 137 -3.72 -13.06 6.57
CA HIS A 137 -2.39 -12.52 6.85
C HIS A 137 -1.28 -13.47 6.41
N LYS A 138 -1.43 -14.77 6.65
CA LYS A 138 -0.45 -15.78 6.21
C LYS A 138 -0.29 -15.79 4.69
N LEU A 139 -1.39 -15.82 3.95
CA LEU A 139 -1.36 -15.81 2.48
C LEU A 139 -0.74 -14.53 1.92
N LEU A 140 -1.04 -13.39 2.52
CA LEU A 140 -0.44 -12.12 2.13
C LEU A 140 1.06 -12.13 2.38
N LEU A 141 1.50 -12.54 3.56
CA LEU A 141 2.91 -12.63 3.92
C LEU A 141 3.69 -13.56 2.99
N LEU A 142 3.13 -14.71 2.63
CA LEU A 142 3.74 -15.64 1.68
C LEU A 142 3.94 -14.99 0.30
N LYS A 143 3.00 -14.19 -0.19
CA LYS A 143 3.15 -13.45 -1.45
C LYS A 143 4.31 -12.43 -1.38
N TRP A 144 4.42 -11.70 -0.29
CA TRP A 144 5.52 -10.77 -0.08
C TRP A 144 6.86 -11.48 0.04
N GLN A 145 6.92 -12.57 0.79
CA GLN A 145 8.10 -13.42 0.92
C GLN A 145 8.53 -13.99 -0.44
N GLN A 146 7.61 -14.46 -1.26
CA GLN A 146 7.91 -14.96 -2.61
C GLN A 146 8.61 -13.93 -3.49
N ILE A 147 8.34 -12.65 -3.30
CA ILE A 147 8.88 -11.57 -4.14
C ILE A 147 10.14 -10.97 -3.55
N PHE A 148 10.21 -10.80 -2.24
CA PHE A 148 11.32 -10.10 -1.58
C PHE A 148 12.29 -11.03 -0.84
N GLY A 149 11.93 -12.29 -0.63
CA GLY A 149 12.76 -13.41 -0.21
C GLY A 149 13.13 -13.58 1.08
#